data_421c791c83e9c2e647bd07ff6a191980
#
_entry.id   421c791c83e9c2e647bd07ff6a191980
#
_cell.length_a   1.000
_cell.length_b   1.000
_cell.length_c   1.000
_cell.angle_alpha   90.00
_cell.angle_beta   90.00
_cell.angle_gamma   90.00
#
_symmetry.space_group_name_H-M   'P 1'
#
loop_
_entity.id
_entity.type
_entity.pdbx_description
1 polymer ?
#
loop_
_entity_poly.entity_id
_entity_poly.type
_entity_poly.pdbx_seq_one_letter_code
_entity_poly.pdbx_strand_id
1 'polypeptide(L)'
;MADELVPGFLNHLRLSVRDMEASARFYDPLMRCLGFAPEPRGDGGRAWGTADATGRMQWLILTPAAPEHAGLRHTYLAPGLHHVAFNACDRGHVDQVHDVLLRQGAEIIEAPSEYDEEPDCYAVFFRDPDGFKVEVLHVRR
;
A
#
# COMPACT_ATOMS: atom_id res chain seq x y z
N MET A 1 28.76 7.17 -11.51
CA MET A 1 28.94 6.44 -10.26
C MET A 1 27.75 5.56 -10.09
N ALA A 2 28.04 4.30 -10.14
CA ALA A 2 27.02 3.28 -10.27
C ALA A 2 26.09 3.26 -9.07
N ASP A 3 24.87 2.97 -9.38
CA ASP A 3 23.76 2.55 -8.57
C ASP A 3 24.16 1.51 -7.52
N GLU A 4 24.82 1.93 -6.46
CA GLU A 4 24.97 1.06 -5.31
C GLU A 4 23.61 1.03 -4.60
N LEU A 5 22.84 0.00 -4.92
CA LEU A 5 21.66 -0.34 -4.13
C LEU A 5 22.07 -0.52 -2.68
N VAL A 6 21.42 0.19 -1.78
CA VAL A 6 21.62 -0.02 -0.35
C VAL A 6 21.04 -1.40 0.00
N PRO A 7 21.88 -2.33 0.43
CA PRO A 7 21.40 -3.67 0.77
C PRO A 7 20.36 -3.64 1.87
N GLY A 8 19.32 -4.46 1.73
CA GLY A 8 18.26 -4.56 2.73
C GLY A 8 17.10 -3.58 2.55
N PHE A 9 17.18 -2.58 1.66
CA PHE A 9 16.02 -1.77 1.32
C PHE A 9 14.96 -2.62 0.60
N LEU A 10 13.70 -2.31 0.88
CA LEU A 10 12.60 -3.02 0.25
C LEU A 10 12.60 -2.77 -1.27
N ASN A 11 12.55 -3.84 -2.05
CA ASN A 11 12.42 -3.77 -3.50
C ASN A 11 10.95 -3.73 -3.91
N HIS A 12 10.17 -4.70 -3.44
CA HIS A 12 8.74 -4.77 -3.74
C HIS A 12 7.96 -5.47 -2.62
N LEU A 13 6.67 -5.20 -2.59
CA LEU A 13 5.69 -5.95 -1.83
C LEU A 13 4.80 -6.69 -2.82
N ARG A 14 4.56 -7.98 -2.58
CA ARG A 14 3.69 -8.80 -3.43
C ARG A 14 2.57 -9.40 -2.60
N LEU A 15 1.34 -9.13 -3.00
CA LEU A 15 0.13 -9.60 -2.33
C LEU A 15 -0.62 -10.60 -3.22
N SER A 16 -1.05 -11.69 -2.63
CA SER A 16 -2.02 -12.59 -3.26
C SER A 16 -3.43 -12.09 -2.97
N VAL A 17 -4.24 -11.91 -4.02
CA VAL A 17 -5.58 -11.32 -3.92
C VAL A 17 -6.64 -12.27 -4.45
N ARG A 18 -7.82 -12.27 -3.81
CA ARG A 18 -8.93 -13.16 -4.18
C ARG A 18 -9.58 -12.76 -5.49
N ASP A 19 -9.78 -11.47 -5.69
CA ASP A 19 -10.45 -10.88 -6.84
C ASP A 19 -9.55 -9.78 -7.42
N MET A 20 -8.89 -10.09 -8.53
CA MET A 20 -7.95 -9.16 -9.16
C MET A 20 -8.62 -7.85 -9.59
N GLU A 21 -9.84 -7.92 -10.14
CA GLU A 21 -10.54 -6.72 -10.60
C GLU A 21 -10.95 -5.82 -9.42
N ALA A 22 -11.44 -6.39 -8.33
CA ALA A 22 -11.78 -5.63 -7.13
C ALA A 22 -10.54 -5.00 -6.51
N SER A 23 -9.45 -5.76 -6.40
CA SER A 23 -8.19 -5.27 -5.84
C SER A 23 -7.55 -4.22 -6.73
N ALA A 24 -7.58 -4.38 -8.05
CA ALA A 24 -7.06 -3.38 -8.99
C ALA A 24 -7.86 -2.07 -8.90
N ARG A 25 -9.18 -2.12 -8.83
CA ARG A 25 -10.02 -0.93 -8.64
C ARG A 25 -9.72 -0.21 -7.33
N PHE A 26 -9.37 -0.95 -6.29
CA PHE A 26 -8.99 -0.38 -4.99
C PHE A 26 -7.61 0.24 -5.04
N TYR A 27 -6.61 -0.50 -5.52
CA TYR A 27 -5.21 -0.06 -5.47
C TYR A 27 -4.84 0.98 -6.52
N ASP A 28 -5.46 0.99 -7.71
CA ASP A 28 -5.05 1.91 -8.76
C ASP A 28 -5.16 3.38 -8.34
N PRO A 29 -6.31 3.89 -7.86
CA PRO A 29 -6.38 5.29 -7.44
C PRO A 29 -5.54 5.58 -6.19
N LEU A 30 -5.42 4.64 -5.27
CA LEU A 30 -4.57 4.77 -4.08
C LEU A 30 -3.10 4.90 -4.46
N MET A 31 -2.59 3.98 -5.27
CA MET A 31 -1.18 3.97 -5.66
C MET A 31 -0.82 5.18 -6.52
N ARG A 32 -1.71 5.61 -7.43
CA ARG A 32 -1.52 6.84 -8.18
C ARG A 32 -1.47 8.07 -7.28
N CYS A 33 -2.32 8.14 -6.26
CA CYS A 33 -2.29 9.20 -5.26
C CYS A 33 -0.95 9.24 -4.50
N LEU A 34 -0.33 8.08 -4.29
CA LEU A 34 0.99 7.94 -3.66
C LEU A 34 2.16 8.14 -4.64
N GLY A 35 1.91 8.45 -5.91
CA GLY A 35 2.94 8.71 -6.91
C GLY A 35 3.45 7.46 -7.64
N PHE A 36 2.79 6.32 -7.47
CA PHE A 36 3.07 5.11 -8.25
C PHE A 36 2.35 5.15 -9.60
N ALA A 37 2.98 4.59 -10.62
CA ALA A 37 2.40 4.42 -11.94
C ALA A 37 2.16 2.94 -12.24
N PRO A 38 1.04 2.58 -12.91
CA PRO A 38 0.80 1.20 -13.29
C PRO A 38 1.84 0.71 -14.31
N GLU A 39 2.23 -0.54 -14.16
CA GLU A 39 3.15 -1.23 -15.07
C GLU A 39 2.52 -2.49 -15.63
N PRO A 40 2.74 -2.79 -16.94
CA PRO A 40 2.19 -4.00 -17.55
C PRO A 40 2.79 -5.27 -16.92
N ARG A 41 1.97 -6.32 -16.79
CA ARG A 41 2.41 -7.66 -16.41
C ARG A 41 1.75 -8.70 -17.31
N GLY A 42 2.54 -9.70 -17.72
CA GLY A 42 2.07 -10.79 -18.59
C GLY A 42 1.55 -12.02 -17.85
N ASP A 43 1.47 -11.99 -16.51
CA ASP A 43 1.15 -13.16 -15.66
C ASP A 43 -0.26 -13.13 -15.04
N GLY A 44 -1.14 -12.26 -15.55
CA GLY A 44 -2.48 -12.04 -14.99
C GLY A 44 -2.50 -11.17 -13.74
N GLY A 45 -1.34 -10.72 -13.27
CA GLY A 45 -1.20 -9.81 -12.13
C GLY A 45 -1.37 -8.34 -12.50
N ARG A 46 -1.19 -7.49 -11.49
CA ARG A 46 -1.11 -6.04 -11.63
C ARG A 46 0.10 -5.53 -10.87
N ALA A 47 0.69 -4.45 -11.33
CA ALA A 47 1.81 -3.81 -10.64
C ALA A 47 1.76 -2.30 -10.78
N TRP A 48 2.28 -1.62 -9.76
CA TRP A 48 2.52 -0.18 -9.75
C TRP A 48 3.93 0.05 -9.23
N GLY A 49 4.66 0.93 -9.89
CA GLY A 49 6.03 1.26 -9.53
C GLY A 49 6.22 2.75 -9.32
N THR A 50 7.19 3.07 -8.48
CA THR A 50 7.67 4.45 -8.27
C THR A 50 9.17 4.46 -8.07
N ALA A 51 9.79 5.61 -8.34
CA ALA A 51 11.21 5.84 -8.07
C ALA A 51 11.38 6.89 -6.98
N ASP A 52 12.37 6.70 -6.11
CA ASP A 52 12.81 7.75 -5.21
C ASP A 52 13.69 8.80 -5.94
N ALA A 53 14.14 9.84 -5.21
CA ALA A 53 14.94 10.90 -5.77
C ALA A 53 16.29 10.43 -6.34
N THR A 54 16.75 9.23 -5.98
CA THR A 54 17.98 8.61 -6.48
C THR A 54 17.75 7.69 -7.69
N GLY A 55 16.49 7.53 -8.12
CA GLY A 55 16.11 6.63 -9.20
C GLY A 55 15.87 5.19 -8.77
N ARG A 56 15.90 4.88 -7.47
CA ARG A 56 15.59 3.53 -6.99
C ARG A 56 14.10 3.25 -7.10
N MET A 57 13.80 2.10 -7.68
CA MET A 57 12.43 1.66 -7.90
C MET A 57 11.90 0.84 -6.72
N GLN A 58 10.62 1.03 -6.43
CA GLN A 58 9.81 0.16 -5.58
C GLN A 58 8.52 -0.21 -6.28
N TRP A 59 8.00 -1.39 -6.01
CA TRP A 59 6.76 -1.86 -6.61
C TRP A 59 5.79 -2.41 -5.58
N LEU A 60 4.51 -2.22 -5.86
CA LEU A 60 3.44 -3.06 -5.34
C LEU A 60 2.99 -3.99 -6.46
N ILE A 61 2.95 -5.28 -6.17
CA ILE A 61 2.56 -6.32 -7.14
C ILE A 61 1.38 -7.10 -6.56
N LEU A 62 0.35 -7.30 -7.37
CA LEU A 62 -0.79 -8.17 -7.05
C LEU A 62 -0.72 -9.43 -7.89
N THR A 63 -0.93 -10.57 -7.26
CA THR A 63 -0.95 -11.89 -7.88
C THR A 63 -2.27 -12.56 -7.51
N PRO A 64 -2.95 -13.28 -8.45
CA PRO A 64 -4.13 -14.04 -8.09
C PRO A 64 -3.84 -15.08 -7.01
N ALA A 65 -4.69 -15.15 -6.00
CA ALA A 65 -4.62 -16.24 -5.01
C ALA A 65 -4.95 -17.57 -5.68
N ALA A 66 -4.38 -18.67 -5.17
CA ALA A 66 -4.76 -20.00 -5.61
C ALA A 66 -6.24 -20.25 -5.34
N PRO A 67 -6.98 -20.92 -6.25
CA PRO A 67 -8.44 -21.11 -6.11
C PRO A 67 -8.84 -21.73 -4.78
N GLU A 68 -8.06 -22.67 -4.26
CA GLU A 68 -8.31 -23.35 -2.97
C GLU A 68 -8.22 -22.41 -1.76
N HIS A 69 -7.59 -21.24 -1.91
CA HIS A 69 -7.43 -20.24 -0.87
C HIS A 69 -8.29 -18.99 -1.06
N ALA A 70 -9.10 -18.94 -2.12
CA ALA A 70 -9.90 -17.76 -2.46
C ALA A 70 -10.99 -17.42 -1.42
N GLY A 71 -11.30 -18.34 -0.52
CA GLY A 71 -12.23 -18.10 0.60
C GLY A 71 -11.59 -17.50 1.86
N LEU A 72 -10.27 -17.42 1.90
CA LEU A 72 -9.55 -16.91 3.07
C LEU A 72 -9.53 -15.38 3.06
N ARG A 73 -9.56 -14.81 4.27
CA ARG A 73 -9.39 -13.39 4.48
C ARG A 73 -8.19 -13.17 5.40
N HIS A 74 -7.34 -12.21 5.08
CA HIS A 74 -6.19 -11.87 5.90
C HIS A 74 -6.63 -11.26 7.23
N THR A 75 -5.94 -11.62 8.30
CA THR A 75 -6.04 -10.93 9.60
C THR A 75 -4.66 -10.54 10.09
N TYR A 76 -4.51 -9.28 10.51
CA TYR A 76 -3.25 -8.78 11.06
C TYR A 76 -3.00 -9.25 12.50
N LEU A 77 -3.97 -9.94 13.11
CA LEU A 77 -3.87 -10.47 14.47
C LEU A 77 -3.27 -11.88 14.52
N ALA A 78 -3.14 -12.54 13.38
CA ALA A 78 -2.47 -13.82 13.25
C ALA A 78 -0.99 -13.66 12.90
N PRO A 79 -0.13 -14.66 13.17
CA PRO A 79 1.27 -14.61 12.73
C PRO A 79 1.37 -14.35 11.23
N GLY A 80 2.22 -13.40 10.84
CA GLY A 80 2.42 -12.98 9.45
C GLY A 80 2.54 -11.47 9.34
N LEU A 81 2.16 -10.92 8.19
CA LEU A 81 2.17 -9.48 7.99
C LEU A 81 1.12 -8.81 8.90
N HIS A 82 1.57 -7.92 9.80
CA HIS A 82 0.65 -7.09 10.59
C HIS A 82 0.07 -5.98 9.72
N HIS A 83 0.91 -5.15 9.13
CA HIS A 83 0.51 -4.12 8.16
C HIS A 83 1.72 -3.66 7.34
N VAL A 84 1.44 -2.95 6.27
CA VAL A 84 2.44 -2.25 5.47
C VAL A 84 2.15 -0.76 5.52
N ALA A 85 3.21 0.06 5.60
CA ALA A 85 3.10 1.51 5.67
C ALA A 85 3.78 2.17 4.47
N PHE A 86 3.08 3.11 3.85
CA PHE A 86 3.58 3.95 2.76
C PHE A 86 3.75 5.39 3.24
N ASN A 87 4.84 6.03 2.82
CA ASN A 87 5.09 7.42 3.14
C ASN A 87 4.21 8.36 2.30
N ALA A 88 3.67 9.39 2.96
CA ALA A 88 3.07 10.56 2.32
C ALA A 88 4.03 11.76 2.39
N CYS A 89 3.87 12.72 1.48
CA CYS A 89 4.72 13.91 1.41
C CYS A 89 4.53 14.83 2.61
N ASP A 90 3.30 14.95 3.08
CA ASP A 90 2.86 15.83 4.16
C ASP A 90 1.52 15.37 4.73
N ARG A 91 1.00 16.08 5.72
CA ARG A 91 -0.30 15.78 6.35
C ARG A 91 -1.45 15.91 5.37
N GLY A 92 -1.42 16.93 4.50
CA GLY A 92 -2.44 17.12 3.47
C GLY A 92 -2.50 15.95 2.47
N HIS A 93 -1.37 15.33 2.18
CA HIS A 93 -1.31 14.13 1.34
C HIS A 93 -1.97 12.93 2.02
N VAL A 94 -1.79 12.75 3.34
CA VAL A 94 -2.53 11.73 4.11
C VAL A 94 -4.04 11.97 4.03
N ASP A 95 -4.49 13.22 4.15
CA ASP A 95 -5.91 13.58 4.01
C ASP A 95 -6.43 13.29 2.59
N GLN A 96 -5.65 13.56 1.55
CA GLN A 96 -6.00 13.21 0.16
C GLN A 96 -6.17 11.70 -0.03
N VAL A 97 -5.28 10.91 0.55
CA VAL A 97 -5.40 9.45 0.55
C VAL A 97 -6.71 9.02 1.22
N HIS A 98 -7.04 9.59 2.37
CA HIS A 98 -8.30 9.33 3.05
C HIS A 98 -9.51 9.63 2.17
N ASP A 99 -9.50 10.76 1.44
CA ASP A 99 -10.57 11.11 0.51
C ASP A 99 -10.72 10.09 -0.63
N VAL A 100 -9.60 9.62 -1.19
CA VAL A 100 -9.59 8.55 -2.20
C VAL A 100 -10.21 7.28 -1.63
N LEU A 101 -9.83 6.88 -0.41
CA LEU A 101 -10.34 5.69 0.25
C LEU A 101 -11.85 5.79 0.52
N LEU A 102 -12.34 6.93 0.96
CA LEU A 102 -13.77 7.16 1.18
C LEU A 102 -14.57 7.02 -0.12
N ARG A 103 -14.06 7.55 -1.23
CA ARG A 103 -14.68 7.39 -2.56
C ARG A 103 -14.73 5.95 -3.02
N GLN A 104 -13.78 5.11 -2.58
CA GLN A 104 -13.74 3.68 -2.87
C GLN A 104 -14.66 2.85 -1.97
N GLY A 105 -15.24 3.44 -0.94
CA GLY A 105 -15.97 2.70 0.07
C GLY A 105 -15.07 1.80 0.92
N ALA A 106 -13.80 2.17 1.10
CA ALA A 106 -12.83 1.39 1.86
C ALA A 106 -13.21 1.31 3.35
N GLU A 107 -12.85 0.20 3.98
CA GLU A 107 -12.97 0.03 5.42
C GLU A 107 -11.85 0.82 6.12
N ILE A 108 -12.20 1.93 6.75
CA ILE A 108 -11.27 2.75 7.51
C ILE A 108 -11.17 2.19 8.94
N ILE A 109 -9.96 1.82 9.36
CA ILE A 109 -9.70 1.36 10.73
C ILE A 109 -9.56 2.57 11.65
N GLU A 110 -8.71 3.53 11.25
CA GLU A 110 -8.53 4.79 11.95
C GLU A 110 -8.41 5.91 10.92
N ALA A 111 -9.28 6.91 11.04
CA ALA A 111 -9.20 8.13 10.23
C ALA A 111 -7.88 8.88 10.52
N PRO A 112 -7.44 9.79 9.62
CA PRO A 112 -6.21 10.52 9.83
C PRO A 112 -6.13 11.16 11.21
N SER A 113 -5.08 10.83 11.95
CA SER A 113 -4.83 11.35 13.29
C SER A 113 -3.35 11.32 13.65
N GLU A 114 -2.98 12.10 14.68
CA GLU A 114 -1.65 12.05 15.26
C GLU A 114 -1.53 10.86 16.22
N TYR A 115 -0.33 10.30 16.29
CA TYR A 115 0.00 9.23 17.22
C TYR A 115 0.75 9.79 18.43
N ASP A 116 0.23 9.52 19.62
CA ASP A 116 0.86 9.95 20.89
C ASP A 116 2.19 9.22 21.14
N GLU A 117 2.31 7.99 20.65
CA GLU A 117 3.49 7.14 20.86
C GLU A 117 4.64 7.45 19.89
N GLU A 118 4.35 8.09 18.76
CA GLU A 118 5.33 8.53 17.78
C GLU A 118 5.15 10.02 17.48
N PRO A 119 5.94 10.90 18.13
CA PRO A 119 5.84 12.32 17.91
C PRO A 119 5.96 12.69 16.45
N ASP A 120 5.12 13.64 16.01
CA ASP A 120 5.08 14.15 14.63
C ASP A 120 4.68 13.11 13.56
N CYS A 121 4.03 12.02 13.93
CA CYS A 121 3.45 11.05 13.00
C CYS A 121 1.96 11.34 12.81
N TYR A 122 1.56 11.50 11.55
CA TYR A 122 0.16 11.68 11.14
C TYR A 122 -0.18 10.60 10.14
N ALA A 123 -1.18 9.77 10.43
CA ALA A 123 -1.43 8.55 9.67
C ALA A 123 -2.91 8.20 9.54
N VAL A 124 -3.23 7.45 8.49
CA VAL A 124 -4.52 6.79 8.27
C VAL A 124 -4.30 5.29 8.16
N PHE A 125 -5.16 4.49 8.77
CA PHE A 125 -5.17 3.03 8.68
C PHE A 125 -6.46 2.54 8.04
N PHE A 126 -6.33 1.58 7.16
CA PHE A 126 -7.46 1.03 6.42
C PHE A 126 -7.20 -0.44 6.03
N ARG A 127 -8.25 -1.12 5.56
CA ARG A 127 -8.15 -2.46 5.01
C ARG A 127 -8.36 -2.43 3.50
N ASP A 128 -7.63 -3.30 2.82
CA ASP A 128 -7.87 -3.60 1.42
C ASP A 128 -9.04 -4.62 1.26
N PRO A 129 -9.45 -4.96 0.02
CA PRO A 129 -10.54 -5.92 -0.20
C PRO A 129 -10.31 -7.32 0.38
N ASP A 130 -9.06 -7.72 0.60
CA ASP A 130 -8.69 -9.01 1.19
C ASP A 130 -8.46 -8.96 2.69
N GLY A 131 -8.62 -7.79 3.31
CA GLY A 131 -8.45 -7.60 4.74
C GLY A 131 -7.03 -7.22 5.17
N PHE A 132 -6.10 -6.97 4.23
CA PHE A 132 -4.77 -6.45 4.57
C PHE A 132 -4.89 -5.08 5.22
N LYS A 133 -4.23 -4.92 6.36
CA LYS A 133 -4.11 -3.63 7.01
C LYS A 133 -3.01 -2.81 6.33
N VAL A 134 -3.35 -1.61 5.93
CA VAL A 134 -2.45 -0.67 5.26
C VAL A 134 -2.45 0.64 6.04
N GLU A 135 -1.29 1.24 6.13
CA GLU A 135 -1.06 2.56 6.71
C GLU A 135 -0.51 3.50 5.66
N VAL A 136 -0.95 4.74 5.68
CA VAL A 136 -0.27 5.84 4.99
C VAL A 136 0.04 6.90 6.01
N LEU A 137 1.30 7.30 6.12
CA LEU A 137 1.76 8.20 7.17
C LEU A 137 2.70 9.28 6.65
N HIS A 138 2.67 10.40 7.35
CA HIS A 138 3.69 11.43 7.27
C HIS A 138 4.39 11.54 8.62
N VAL A 139 5.71 11.44 8.61
CA VAL A 139 6.55 11.66 9.79
C VAL A 139 7.38 12.91 9.54
N ARG A 140 7.26 13.88 10.42
CA ARG A 140 8.06 15.09 10.38
C ARG A 140 9.51 14.75 10.77
N ARG A 141 10.43 15.03 9.88
CA ARG A 141 11.89 14.86 10.13
C ARG A 141 12.50 16.21 10.46
#